data_3786eabf6e80191c2c71aef44605b2b1
#
_entry.id   3786eabf6e80191c2c71aef44605b2b1
#
_cell.length_a   1.000
_cell.length_b   1.000
_cell.length_c   1.000
_cell.angle_alpha   90.00
_cell.angle_beta   90.00
_cell.angle_gamma   90.00
#
_symmetry.space_group_name_H-M   'P 1'
#
loop_
_entity.id
_entity.type
_entity.pdbx_description
1 polymer ?
#
loop_
_entity_poly.entity_id
_entity_poly.type
_entity_poly.pdbx_seq_one_letter_code
_entity_poly.pdbx_strand_id
1 'polypeptide(L)'
;GCAASGTNSGANSVFSIFTGIGGGKGGKAGQGSDGNAVPFKGSDGGSGGGGGGNDGPKRTGGAGVSGQGFAGGTKAGTGNAEAGGGGGGSAGVGGDAPNANTGGTGGAGTQSSITGSTLYYAAGGAGGVGGGEVYGGTGTGWEHTANRGMGGASASGNASQSGTSGVVIL
;
A
#
# COMPACT_ATOMS: atom_id res chain seq x y z
N GLY A 1 -8.86 5.04 8.12
CA GLY A 1 -9.07 4.29 6.88
C GLY A 1 -9.00 5.22 5.69
N CYS A 2 -8.31 4.82 4.61
CA CYS A 2 -8.28 5.61 3.38
C CYS A 2 -9.67 5.61 2.74
N ALA A 3 -10.13 6.77 2.28
CA ALA A 3 -11.37 6.85 1.52
C ALA A 3 -11.25 6.09 0.18
N ALA A 4 -12.32 5.43 -0.23
CA ALA A 4 -12.38 4.58 -1.43
C ALA A 4 -12.09 5.31 -2.77
N SER A 5 -11.95 6.62 -2.77
CA SER A 5 -11.64 7.43 -3.97
C SER A 5 -10.13 7.69 -4.19
N GLY A 6 -9.24 7.06 -3.46
CA GLY A 6 -7.80 7.00 -3.75
C GLY A 6 -7.05 8.35 -3.80
N THR A 7 -7.59 9.41 -3.24
CA THR A 7 -6.97 10.74 -3.34
C THR A 7 -6.14 11.14 -2.14
N ASN A 8 -6.32 10.53 -0.98
CA ASN A 8 -5.68 10.95 0.25
C ASN A 8 -4.91 9.83 0.95
N SER A 9 -3.81 10.19 1.60
CA SER A 9 -3.15 9.35 2.62
C SER A 9 -4.05 9.20 3.85
N GLY A 10 -3.78 8.17 4.66
CA GLY A 10 -4.47 7.97 5.92
C GLY A 10 -4.25 9.15 6.88
N ALA A 11 -5.24 9.43 7.72
CA ALA A 11 -5.10 10.43 8.77
C ALA A 11 -4.21 9.88 9.91
N ASN A 12 -3.52 10.77 10.60
CA ASN A 12 -2.77 10.41 11.80
C ASN A 12 -3.71 10.04 12.95
N SER A 13 -3.27 9.12 13.78
CA SER A 13 -3.91 8.76 15.05
C SER A 13 -3.06 9.29 16.20
N VAL A 14 -3.69 9.90 17.20
CA VAL A 14 -2.99 10.45 18.36
C VAL A 14 -3.52 9.82 19.63
N PHE A 15 -2.62 9.35 20.48
CA PHE A 15 -2.92 8.89 21.81
C PHE A 15 -1.89 9.48 22.80
N SER A 16 -2.33 10.40 23.64
CA SER A 16 -1.44 11.16 24.54
C SER A 16 -0.32 11.87 23.74
N ILE A 17 0.93 11.56 24.02
CA ILE A 17 2.12 12.07 23.32
C ILE A 17 2.52 11.25 22.08
N PHE A 18 1.86 10.12 21.85
CA PHE A 18 2.17 9.24 20.74
C PHE A 18 1.35 9.58 19.50
N THR A 19 2.02 9.71 18.37
CA THR A 19 1.38 9.94 17.07
C THR A 19 1.70 8.78 16.14
N GLY A 20 0.67 8.03 15.75
CA GLY A 20 0.74 7.10 14.63
C GLY A 20 0.48 7.85 13.33
N ILE A 21 1.47 7.90 12.45
CA ILE A 21 1.34 8.55 11.15
C ILE A 21 0.49 7.68 10.23
N GLY A 22 -0.46 8.28 9.56
CA GLY A 22 -1.32 7.57 8.61
C GLY A 22 -0.53 6.96 7.45
N GLY A 23 -1.01 5.86 6.91
CA GLY A 23 -0.39 5.21 5.76
C GLY A 23 -0.43 6.07 4.49
N GLY A 24 0.61 5.98 3.67
CA GLY A 24 0.68 6.65 2.38
C GLY A 24 -0.31 6.06 1.38
N LYS A 25 -0.89 6.90 0.53
CA LYS A 25 -1.74 6.43 -0.57
C LYS A 25 -0.91 5.73 -1.65
N GLY A 26 -1.48 4.76 -2.33
CA GLY A 26 -0.94 4.21 -3.56
C GLY A 26 -0.92 5.24 -4.70
N GLY A 27 0.06 5.14 -5.58
CA GLY A 27 0.11 5.94 -6.80
C GLY A 27 -1.06 5.59 -7.72
N LYS A 28 -1.56 6.58 -8.46
CA LYS A 28 -2.60 6.36 -9.46
C LYS A 28 -2.06 5.56 -10.66
N ALA A 29 -2.90 4.73 -11.25
CA ALA A 29 -2.72 4.30 -12.62
C ALA A 29 -3.10 5.47 -13.55
N GLY A 30 -2.39 5.65 -14.65
CA GLY A 30 -2.69 6.71 -15.60
C GLY A 30 -1.48 7.09 -16.47
N GLN A 31 -1.75 7.72 -17.61
CA GLN A 31 -0.70 8.23 -18.49
C GLN A 31 -0.12 9.53 -17.91
N GLY A 32 1.19 9.58 -17.79
CA GLY A 32 1.91 10.77 -17.34
C GLY A 32 3.38 10.64 -17.67
N SER A 33 3.96 11.71 -18.20
CA SER A 33 5.37 11.76 -18.61
C SER A 33 6.34 11.77 -17.44
N ASP A 34 5.87 12.10 -16.23
CA ASP A 34 6.74 12.34 -15.07
C ASP A 34 6.63 11.19 -14.05
N GLY A 35 7.56 10.25 -14.11
CA GLY A 35 7.53 9.02 -13.31
C GLY A 35 7.48 9.20 -11.80
N ASN A 36 7.93 10.34 -11.30
CA ASN A 36 7.91 10.66 -9.86
C ASN A 36 6.94 11.79 -9.50
N ALA A 37 6.14 12.28 -10.45
CA ALA A 37 5.14 13.27 -10.12
C ALA A 37 4.00 12.67 -9.29
N VAL A 38 3.57 13.38 -8.28
CA VAL A 38 2.28 13.13 -7.63
C VAL A 38 1.21 13.45 -8.70
N PRO A 39 0.31 12.55 -9.02
CA PRO A 39 -0.22 11.45 -8.19
C PRO A 39 0.28 10.04 -8.49
N PHE A 40 1.30 9.86 -9.32
CA PHE A 40 1.71 8.55 -9.84
C PHE A 40 2.68 7.79 -8.92
N LYS A 41 3.54 8.51 -8.18
CA LYS A 41 4.36 7.96 -7.10
C LYS A 41 3.48 7.54 -5.93
N GLY A 42 3.83 6.49 -5.22
CA GLY A 42 3.27 6.20 -3.91
C GLY A 42 3.60 7.33 -2.92
N SER A 43 2.67 7.72 -2.09
CA SER A 43 2.90 8.76 -1.07
C SER A 43 3.63 8.20 0.14
N ASP A 44 4.45 9.05 0.77
CA ASP A 44 5.07 8.75 2.05
C ASP A 44 4.01 8.70 3.17
N GLY A 45 4.27 7.93 4.21
CA GLY A 45 3.35 7.76 5.35
C GLY A 45 3.96 6.90 6.45
N GLY A 46 3.21 6.57 7.49
CA GLY A 46 3.62 5.59 8.51
C GLY A 46 4.13 4.31 7.85
N SER A 47 3.34 3.76 6.91
CA SER A 47 3.80 2.85 5.86
C SER A 47 3.60 3.52 4.51
N GLY A 48 4.55 3.40 3.60
CA GLY A 48 4.50 4.04 2.28
C GLY A 48 3.53 3.36 1.32
N GLY A 49 2.90 4.12 0.43
CA GLY A 49 2.05 3.60 -0.65
C GLY A 49 2.87 2.98 -1.78
N GLY A 50 2.35 2.01 -2.50
CA GLY A 50 2.97 1.44 -3.70
C GLY A 50 2.96 2.41 -4.89
N GLY A 51 3.90 2.28 -5.80
CA GLY A 51 3.93 3.04 -7.05
C GLY A 51 2.81 2.63 -8.00
N GLY A 52 2.19 3.59 -8.67
CA GLY A 52 1.07 3.33 -9.58
C GLY A 52 1.50 2.62 -10.88
N GLY A 53 0.65 1.74 -11.39
CA GLY A 53 0.84 1.09 -12.69
C GLY A 53 0.54 1.99 -13.89
N ASN A 54 0.60 1.41 -15.09
CA ASN A 54 0.30 2.03 -16.38
C ASN A 54 1.51 2.73 -17.05
N ASP A 55 1.29 3.22 -18.30
CA ASP A 55 2.32 3.76 -19.17
C ASP A 55 3.16 4.87 -18.52
N GLY A 56 4.45 4.89 -18.87
CA GLY A 56 5.37 5.93 -18.43
C GLY A 56 6.57 5.40 -17.65
N PRO A 57 7.40 6.29 -17.17
CA PRO A 57 8.64 5.94 -16.48
C PRO A 57 8.39 5.19 -15.17
N LYS A 58 9.46 4.62 -14.63
CA LYS A 58 9.46 3.90 -13.36
C LYS A 58 8.86 4.76 -12.24
N ARG A 59 7.86 4.23 -11.56
CA ARG A 59 7.16 4.92 -10.48
C ARG A 59 7.45 4.23 -9.16
N THR A 60 8.12 4.93 -8.28
CA THR A 60 8.53 4.40 -6.98
C THR A 60 7.37 4.39 -5.98
N GLY A 61 7.44 3.50 -5.03
CA GLY A 61 6.62 3.60 -3.82
C GLY A 61 7.02 4.79 -2.95
N GLY A 62 6.17 5.14 -2.01
CA GLY A 62 6.44 6.12 -0.96
C GLY A 62 7.34 5.54 0.14
N ALA A 63 7.99 6.41 0.88
CA ALA A 63 8.76 6.03 2.06
C ALA A 63 7.85 5.69 3.26
N GLY A 64 8.28 4.76 4.10
CA GLY A 64 7.74 4.54 5.43
C GLY A 64 8.48 5.37 6.48
N VAL A 65 7.85 5.61 7.61
CA VAL A 65 8.47 6.25 8.77
C VAL A 65 9.14 5.19 9.64
N SER A 66 10.42 5.39 9.94
CA SER A 66 11.18 4.48 10.81
C SER A 66 10.46 4.25 12.14
N GLY A 67 10.34 2.99 12.54
CA GLY A 67 9.62 2.56 13.75
C GLY A 67 8.10 2.50 13.63
N GLN A 68 7.52 2.89 12.48
CA GLN A 68 6.07 2.79 12.23
C GLN A 68 5.72 1.90 11.04
N GLY A 69 6.55 1.90 10.00
CA GLY A 69 6.31 1.04 8.84
C GLY A 69 7.39 1.19 7.77
N PHE A 70 7.20 0.46 6.69
CA PHE A 70 8.16 0.31 5.60
C PHE A 70 7.69 0.96 4.31
N ALA A 71 8.61 1.12 3.39
CA ALA A 71 8.34 1.71 2.07
C ALA A 71 7.42 0.82 1.22
N GLY A 72 6.69 1.43 0.31
CA GLY A 72 5.99 0.73 -0.76
C GLY A 72 6.94 0.33 -1.89
N GLY A 73 6.50 -0.66 -2.68
CA GLY A 73 7.21 -1.17 -3.86
C GLY A 73 7.02 -0.27 -5.09
N THR A 74 7.78 -0.58 -6.11
CA THR A 74 7.85 0.15 -7.38
C THR A 74 7.03 -0.55 -8.45
N LYS A 75 6.51 0.18 -9.43
CA LYS A 75 5.89 -0.42 -10.61
C LYS A 75 6.90 -1.20 -11.45
N ALA A 76 6.44 -2.20 -12.22
CA ALA A 76 7.27 -2.89 -13.19
C ALA A 76 7.77 -1.94 -14.30
N GLY A 77 9.00 -2.10 -14.69
CA GLY A 77 9.65 -1.58 -15.90
C GLY A 77 9.27 -0.16 -16.39
N THR A 78 9.59 0.09 -17.66
CA THR A 78 9.18 1.25 -18.47
C THR A 78 8.24 0.79 -19.58
N GLY A 79 7.42 1.68 -20.09
CA GLY A 79 6.44 1.39 -21.17
C GLY A 79 5.08 0.92 -20.60
N ASN A 80 4.34 0.17 -21.40
CA ASN A 80 2.95 -0.26 -21.11
C ASN A 80 2.84 -1.29 -19.98
N ALA A 81 3.68 -1.15 -18.92
CA ALA A 81 3.62 -1.99 -17.74
C ALA A 81 2.50 -1.49 -16.83
N GLU A 82 1.39 -2.21 -16.79
CA GLU A 82 0.19 -1.81 -16.08
C GLU A 82 0.22 -2.18 -14.60
N ALA A 83 1.28 -2.89 -14.15
CA ALA A 83 1.35 -3.40 -12.79
C ALA A 83 2.04 -2.41 -11.83
N GLY A 84 1.34 -2.06 -10.77
CA GLY A 84 1.82 -1.22 -9.67
C GLY A 84 2.55 -2.00 -8.59
N GLY A 85 3.38 -1.33 -7.81
CA GLY A 85 4.04 -1.88 -6.62
C GLY A 85 3.07 -2.07 -5.46
N GLY A 86 3.36 -2.98 -4.54
CA GLY A 86 2.60 -3.18 -3.31
C GLY A 86 2.84 -2.08 -2.26
N GLY A 87 1.91 -1.85 -1.39
CA GLY A 87 2.07 -0.95 -0.24
C GLY A 87 2.99 -1.54 0.82
N GLY A 88 3.72 -0.69 1.57
CA GLY A 88 4.50 -1.11 2.73
C GLY A 88 3.61 -1.60 3.87
N GLY A 89 4.11 -2.54 4.65
CA GLY A 89 3.49 -2.99 5.90
C GLY A 89 4.25 -2.49 7.13
N SER A 90 3.78 -2.89 8.31
CA SER A 90 4.46 -2.55 9.58
C SER A 90 5.70 -3.40 9.84
N ALA A 91 5.84 -4.55 9.18
CA ALA A 91 6.97 -5.48 9.35
C ALA A 91 7.73 -5.79 8.06
N GLY A 92 7.35 -5.22 6.94
CA GLY A 92 8.06 -5.46 5.67
C GLY A 92 7.77 -4.43 4.58
N VAL A 93 8.71 -4.30 3.67
CA VAL A 93 8.56 -3.46 2.47
C VAL A 93 7.52 -4.04 1.53
N GLY A 94 6.84 -3.19 0.81
CA GLY A 94 6.02 -3.59 -0.31
C GLY A 94 6.88 -4.09 -1.47
N GLY A 95 6.46 -5.17 -2.13
CA GLY A 95 7.17 -5.74 -3.26
C GLY A 95 7.06 -4.88 -4.51
N ASP A 96 8.12 -4.86 -5.30
CA ASP A 96 8.06 -4.34 -6.65
C ASP A 96 7.17 -5.23 -7.52
N ALA A 97 6.51 -4.65 -8.50
CA ALA A 97 5.82 -5.44 -9.52
C ALA A 97 6.86 -6.20 -10.36
N PRO A 98 6.80 -7.55 -10.42
CA PRO A 98 7.79 -8.36 -11.12
C PRO A 98 7.72 -8.24 -12.65
N ASN A 99 6.56 -7.93 -13.18
CA ASN A 99 6.32 -7.77 -14.62
C ASN A 99 5.07 -6.89 -14.87
N ALA A 100 4.74 -6.70 -16.16
CA ALA A 100 3.62 -5.86 -16.59
C ALA A 100 2.23 -6.36 -16.15
N ASN A 101 2.11 -7.66 -15.88
CA ASN A 101 0.83 -8.33 -15.65
C ASN A 101 0.67 -8.84 -14.20
N THR A 102 1.64 -8.55 -13.34
CA THR A 102 1.61 -9.01 -11.95
C THR A 102 1.96 -7.85 -11.03
N GLY A 103 1.03 -7.45 -10.19
CA GLY A 103 1.26 -6.41 -9.18
C GLY A 103 2.29 -6.84 -8.12
N GLY A 104 2.93 -5.87 -7.50
CA GLY A 104 3.83 -6.11 -6.37
C GLY A 104 3.08 -6.65 -5.15
N THR A 105 3.72 -7.51 -4.36
CA THR A 105 3.15 -8.00 -3.11
C THR A 105 3.09 -6.89 -2.05
N GLY A 106 2.07 -6.91 -1.21
CA GLY A 106 2.03 -6.04 -0.02
C GLY A 106 3.11 -6.43 0.99
N GLY A 107 3.58 -5.47 1.77
CA GLY A 107 4.50 -5.70 2.87
C GLY A 107 3.84 -6.45 4.04
N ALA A 108 4.63 -7.22 4.78
CA ALA A 108 4.14 -7.99 5.93
C ALA A 108 3.60 -7.08 7.05
N GLY A 109 2.57 -7.54 7.73
CA GLY A 109 2.08 -6.95 8.98
C GLY A 109 2.83 -7.48 10.20
N THR A 110 2.70 -6.79 11.32
CA THR A 110 3.25 -7.20 12.62
C THR A 110 2.27 -8.14 13.32
N GLN A 111 2.79 -9.24 13.82
CA GLN A 111 2.03 -10.20 14.61
C GLN A 111 1.96 -9.75 16.07
N SER A 112 0.79 -9.86 16.68
CA SER A 112 0.60 -9.60 18.12
C SER A 112 -0.46 -10.52 18.71
N SER A 113 -0.25 -10.94 19.95
CA SER A 113 -1.17 -11.76 20.73
C SER A 113 -1.83 -10.99 21.90
N ILE A 114 -1.70 -9.67 21.91
CA ILE A 114 -2.18 -8.82 23.00
C ILE A 114 -3.70 -8.94 23.24
N THR A 115 -4.46 -9.32 22.22
CA THR A 115 -5.92 -9.55 22.33
C THR A 115 -6.31 -10.98 22.71
N GLY A 116 -5.35 -11.80 23.13
CA GLY A 116 -5.55 -13.22 23.50
C GLY A 116 -5.46 -14.20 22.32
N SER A 117 -5.45 -13.72 21.09
CA SER A 117 -5.25 -14.52 19.88
C SER A 117 -4.14 -13.89 19.05
N THR A 118 -3.33 -14.72 18.42
CA THR A 118 -2.26 -14.24 17.54
C THR A 118 -2.85 -13.70 16.24
N LEU A 119 -2.79 -12.39 16.06
CA LEU A 119 -3.33 -11.66 14.91
C LEU A 119 -2.25 -10.81 14.24
N TYR A 120 -2.41 -10.56 12.94
CA TYR A 120 -1.57 -9.62 12.21
C TYR A 120 -2.23 -8.24 12.12
N TYR A 121 -1.41 -7.20 12.19
CA TYR A 121 -1.81 -5.79 12.11
C TYR A 121 -0.97 -5.05 11.08
N ALA A 122 -1.59 -4.12 10.39
CA ALA A 122 -0.97 -3.17 9.48
C ALA A 122 -0.12 -3.83 8.35
N ALA A 123 -0.64 -4.90 7.74
CA ALA A 123 -0.07 -5.45 6.51
C ALA A 123 -0.36 -4.52 5.32
N GLY A 124 0.55 -4.47 4.36
CA GLY A 124 0.39 -3.72 3.13
C GLY A 124 -0.55 -4.39 2.13
N GLY A 125 -1.26 -3.61 1.35
CA GLY A 125 -2.08 -4.11 0.25
C GLY A 125 -1.27 -4.41 -1.01
N ALA A 126 -1.77 -5.31 -1.85
CA ALA A 126 -1.14 -5.66 -3.12
C ALA A 126 -1.18 -4.53 -4.15
N GLY A 127 -0.22 -4.50 -5.05
CA GLY A 127 -0.25 -3.69 -6.25
C GLY A 127 -1.28 -4.21 -7.26
N GLY A 128 -1.98 -3.32 -7.93
CA GLY A 128 -2.93 -3.66 -8.98
C GLY A 128 -2.28 -3.78 -10.36
N VAL A 129 -3.01 -4.36 -11.29
CA VAL A 129 -2.65 -4.43 -12.71
C VAL A 129 -3.76 -3.80 -13.55
N GLY A 130 -3.42 -3.15 -14.66
CA GLY A 130 -4.39 -2.63 -15.62
C GLY A 130 -4.83 -3.73 -16.59
N GLY A 131 -6.10 -3.77 -16.95
CA GLY A 131 -6.65 -4.58 -18.04
C GLY A 131 -6.65 -6.10 -17.89
N GLY A 132 -6.05 -6.65 -16.84
CA GLY A 132 -6.02 -8.09 -16.58
C GLY A 132 -5.96 -8.41 -15.08
N GLU A 133 -6.56 -9.51 -14.68
CA GLU A 133 -6.87 -9.82 -13.27
C GLU A 133 -5.75 -10.53 -12.51
N VAL A 134 -4.50 -10.17 -12.63
CA VAL A 134 -3.46 -10.75 -11.77
C VAL A 134 -3.01 -9.72 -10.74
N TYR A 135 -3.54 -9.85 -9.55
CA TYR A 135 -3.08 -9.07 -8.41
C TYR A 135 -1.78 -9.64 -7.86
N GLY A 136 -0.90 -8.78 -7.38
CA GLY A 136 0.19 -9.20 -6.51
C GLY A 136 -0.38 -9.86 -5.25
N GLY A 137 0.39 -10.73 -4.62
CA GLY A 137 0.01 -11.29 -3.31
C GLY A 137 -0.15 -10.17 -2.28
N THR A 138 -1.13 -10.29 -1.44
CA THR A 138 -1.25 -9.42 -0.26
C THR A 138 -0.09 -9.69 0.72
N GLY A 139 0.25 -8.72 1.55
CA GLY A 139 1.28 -8.90 2.58
C GLY A 139 0.92 -10.03 3.55
N THR A 140 1.93 -10.73 4.07
CA THR A 140 1.70 -11.77 5.09
C THR A 140 0.84 -11.23 6.23
N GLY A 141 -0.23 -11.94 6.54
CA GLY A 141 -1.21 -11.53 7.54
C GLY A 141 -2.23 -10.51 7.03
N TRP A 142 -2.25 -10.22 5.74
CA TRP A 142 -3.29 -9.38 5.16
C TRP A 142 -4.61 -10.16 5.10
N GLU A 143 -5.52 -9.76 5.94
CA GLU A 143 -6.91 -10.18 5.93
C GLU A 143 -7.75 -8.92 5.99
N HIS A 144 -8.70 -8.77 5.08
CA HIS A 144 -9.55 -7.57 5.02
C HIS A 144 -10.54 -7.53 6.20
N THR A 145 -9.98 -7.52 7.40
CA THR A 145 -10.73 -7.53 8.67
C THR A 145 -10.68 -6.14 9.29
N ALA A 146 -11.82 -5.64 9.72
CA ALA A 146 -11.92 -4.35 10.41
C ALA A 146 -10.99 -4.28 11.63
N ASN A 147 -10.56 -3.06 11.98
CA ASN A 147 -9.74 -2.76 13.16
C ASN A 147 -8.35 -3.41 13.18
N ARG A 148 -7.77 -3.70 12.02
CA ARG A 148 -6.39 -4.21 11.92
C ARG A 148 -5.44 -3.26 11.22
N GLY A 149 -5.90 -2.11 10.74
CA GLY A 149 -5.07 -1.10 10.07
C GLY A 149 -4.45 -1.59 8.77
N MET A 150 -5.09 -2.52 8.06
CA MET A 150 -4.59 -3.08 6.82
C MET A 150 -4.58 -2.06 5.70
N GLY A 151 -3.53 -2.06 4.87
CA GLY A 151 -3.49 -1.25 3.66
C GLY A 151 -4.50 -1.72 2.62
N GLY A 152 -5.05 -0.80 1.84
CA GLY A 152 -5.93 -1.13 0.72
C GLY A 152 -5.15 -1.76 -0.43
N ALA A 153 -5.72 -2.77 -1.07
CA ALA A 153 -5.19 -3.32 -2.30
C ALA A 153 -5.64 -2.47 -3.50
N SER A 154 -4.75 -2.18 -4.43
CA SER A 154 -5.12 -1.56 -5.70
C SER A 154 -5.64 -2.62 -6.67
N ALA A 155 -6.65 -2.26 -7.45
CA ALA A 155 -7.21 -3.11 -8.48
C ALA A 155 -7.21 -2.38 -9.82
N SER A 156 -7.25 -3.11 -10.91
CA SER A 156 -7.53 -2.55 -12.22
C SER A 156 -9.01 -2.15 -12.28
N GLY A 157 -9.30 -1.02 -12.88
CA GLY A 157 -10.67 -0.51 -12.94
C GLY A 157 -11.14 0.09 -11.62
N ASN A 158 -12.43 0.02 -11.34
CA ASN A 158 -13.07 0.69 -10.21
C ASN A 158 -13.13 -0.14 -8.90
N ALA A 159 -12.42 -1.25 -8.83
CA ALA A 159 -12.53 -2.22 -7.74
C ALA A 159 -11.38 -2.16 -6.71
N SER A 160 -10.76 -1.01 -6.51
CA SER A 160 -9.75 -0.86 -5.44
C SER A 160 -10.38 -1.07 -4.07
N GLN A 161 -9.72 -1.86 -3.24
CA GLN A 161 -10.15 -2.09 -1.86
C GLN A 161 -9.55 -1.02 -0.94
N SER A 162 -10.39 -0.44 -0.11
CA SER A 162 -9.95 0.49 0.93
C SER A 162 -9.16 -0.24 2.02
N GLY A 163 -8.25 0.46 2.67
CA GLY A 163 -7.65 -0.03 3.90
C GLY A 163 -8.69 -0.15 5.03
N THR A 164 -8.37 -0.94 6.04
CA THR A 164 -9.20 -1.09 7.23
C THR A 164 -8.82 -0.07 8.31
N SER A 165 -9.75 0.23 9.22
CA SER A 165 -9.46 1.04 10.39
C SER A 165 -8.39 0.39 11.27
N GLY A 166 -7.61 1.22 11.97
CA GLY A 166 -6.71 0.78 13.01
C GLY A 166 -7.43 0.52 14.34
N VAL A 167 -6.70 0.03 15.33
CA VAL A 167 -7.17 -0.19 16.70
C VAL A 167 -6.14 0.34 17.68
N VAL A 168 -6.60 0.87 18.80
CA VAL A 168 -5.78 1.15 19.99
C VAL A 168 -6.15 0.12 21.04
N ILE A 169 -5.17 -0.59 21.57
CA ILE A 169 -5.33 -1.60 22.61
C ILE A 169 -4.58 -1.09 23.85
N LEU A 170 -5.30 -0.95 24.95
CA LEU A 170 -4.80 -0.47 26.22
C LEU A 170 -4.69 -1.61 27.22
#